data_925b7a1f7a542647c3806b00d18a9946
#
_entry.id   925b7a1f7a542647c3806b00d18a9946
#
_cell.length_a   1.000
_cell.length_b   1.000
_cell.length_c   1.000
_cell.angle_alpha   90.00
_cell.angle_beta   90.00
_cell.angle_gamma   90.00
#
_symmetry.space_group_name_H-M   'P 1'
#
loop_
_entity.id
_entity.type
_entity.pdbx_description
1 polymer ?
#
loop_
_entity_poly.entity_id
_entity_poly.type
_entity_poly.pdbx_seq_one_letter_code
_entity_poly.pdbx_strand_id
1 'polypeptide(L)'
;YYHATLPNGYELETISDDFDREYFTGYIRKDGKDVIEWVTKIKVSGDSIYGERYFVNEAPGSEYYFVIDTKSGGITQYESFREAKEVYPSIETDLTHLEVFYYKSWVWVIPLAILAFVISSGLVFIMWFIAIKIHRKSI
;
A
#
# COMPACT_ATOMS: atom_id res chain seq x y z
N TYR A 1 -4.44 1.59 11.62
CA TYR A 1 -3.02 1.65 11.21
C TYR A 1 -2.85 0.84 9.94
N TYR A 2 -2.47 1.49 8.85
CA TYR A 2 -2.14 0.82 7.60
C TYR A 2 -0.66 1.04 7.30
N HIS A 3 0.05 -0.03 6.94
CA HIS A 3 1.46 -0.01 6.63
C HIS A 3 1.70 -0.75 5.30
N ALA A 4 2.51 -0.16 4.43
CA ALA A 4 2.94 -0.79 3.19
C ALA A 4 4.44 -0.56 2.96
N THR A 5 5.13 -1.62 2.56
CA THR A 5 6.54 -1.53 2.17
C THR A 5 6.65 -1.01 0.74
N LEU A 6 7.49 -0.01 0.55
CA LEU A 6 7.81 0.62 -0.73
C LEU A 6 9.23 0.23 -1.19
N PRO A 7 9.63 0.51 -2.44
CA PRO A 7 10.95 0.18 -2.95
C PRO A 7 12.10 0.75 -2.10
N ASN A 8 13.20 0.01 -2.04
CA ASN A 8 14.48 0.42 -1.43
C ASN A 8 14.37 0.85 0.04
N GLY A 9 13.48 0.17 0.83
CA GLY A 9 13.34 0.39 2.27
C GLY A 9 12.55 1.64 2.65
N TYR A 10 11.80 2.22 1.71
CA TYR A 10 10.76 3.19 2.06
C TYR A 10 9.53 2.46 2.60
N GLU A 11 8.74 3.16 3.39
CA GLU A 11 7.54 2.66 4.04
C GLU A 11 6.43 3.72 3.91
N LEU A 12 5.21 3.27 3.71
CA LEU A 12 4.03 4.12 3.75
C LEU A 12 3.22 3.75 4.98
N GLU A 13 3.03 4.71 5.87
CA GLU A 13 2.19 4.57 7.05
C GLU A 13 1.00 5.51 6.99
N THR A 14 -0.16 5.05 7.39
CA THR A 14 -1.37 5.84 7.47
C THR A 14 -1.96 5.74 8.86
N ILE A 15 -2.22 6.88 9.47
CA ILE A 15 -2.90 6.98 10.75
C ILE A 15 -4.35 7.35 10.45
N SER A 16 -5.23 6.37 10.57
CA SER A 16 -6.67 6.57 10.47
C SER A 16 -7.25 6.75 11.87
N ASP A 17 -7.05 7.92 12.49
CA ASP A 17 -7.66 8.21 13.79
C ASP A 17 -9.02 8.94 13.67
N ASP A 18 -9.40 9.41 12.49
CA ASP A 18 -10.67 10.10 12.26
C ASP A 18 -11.38 9.53 11.03
N PHE A 19 -12.44 8.77 11.27
CA PHE A 19 -13.41 8.35 10.26
C PHE A 19 -14.17 9.52 9.62
N ASP A 20 -14.03 10.73 10.15
CA ASP A 20 -14.69 11.96 9.71
C ASP A 20 -13.83 12.84 8.79
N ARG A 21 -12.59 12.45 8.48
CA ARG A 21 -11.77 13.24 7.54
C ARG A 21 -12.07 12.86 6.11
N GLU A 22 -12.46 13.86 5.36
CA GLU A 22 -12.73 13.82 3.91
C GLU A 22 -11.53 13.32 3.09
N TYR A 23 -10.33 13.18 3.71
CA TYR A 23 -9.09 12.74 3.07
C TYR A 23 -8.30 11.79 3.96
N PHE A 24 -8.12 10.59 3.47
CA PHE A 24 -7.23 9.59 4.04
C PHE A 24 -5.78 9.97 3.73
N THR A 25 -4.98 10.31 4.74
CA THR A 25 -3.61 10.78 4.58
C THR A 25 -2.59 9.82 5.18
N GLY A 26 -1.38 9.83 4.64
CA GLY A 26 -0.27 9.00 5.11
C GLY A 26 1.07 9.73 5.14
N TYR A 27 2.07 9.01 5.62
CA TYR A 27 3.45 9.45 5.74
C TYR A 27 4.35 8.47 4.99
N ILE A 28 5.25 8.99 4.16
CA ILE A 28 6.32 8.17 3.59
C ILE A 28 7.53 8.30 4.51
N ARG A 29 8.04 7.15 4.95
CA ARG A 29 9.16 7.03 5.87
C ARG A 29 10.37 6.35 5.23
N LYS A 30 11.54 6.67 5.72
CA LYS A 30 12.78 5.97 5.46
C LYS A 30 13.62 5.91 6.73
N ASP A 31 14.08 4.72 7.10
CA ASP A 31 14.90 4.51 8.29
C ASP A 31 14.26 5.10 9.57
N GLY A 32 12.93 4.96 9.70
CA GLY A 32 12.14 5.47 10.83
C GLY A 32 11.92 6.97 10.87
N LYS A 33 12.31 7.72 9.82
CA LYS A 33 12.10 9.16 9.72
C LYS A 33 11.06 9.49 8.66
N ASP A 34 10.21 10.46 8.95
CA ASP A 34 9.23 10.97 8.00
C ASP A 34 9.96 11.76 6.91
N VAL A 35 9.73 11.35 5.66
CA VAL A 35 10.35 11.92 4.46
C VAL A 35 9.35 12.84 3.74
N ILE A 36 8.11 12.38 3.61
CA ILE A 36 6.98 13.15 3.08
C ILE A 36 5.78 12.92 3.99
N GLU A 37 5.13 14.01 4.37
CA GLU A 37 3.93 14.02 5.21
C GLU A 37 2.69 14.40 4.38
N TRP A 38 1.51 14.00 4.87
CA TRP A 38 0.20 14.36 4.31
C TRP A 38 -0.03 13.85 2.87
N VAL A 39 0.49 12.69 2.58
CA VAL A 39 0.30 12.03 1.29
C VAL A 39 -1.16 11.60 1.14
N THR A 40 -1.77 11.94 0.01
CA THR A 40 -3.17 11.58 -0.32
C THR A 40 -3.26 10.55 -1.44
N LYS A 41 -2.37 10.65 -2.40
CA LYS A 41 -2.29 9.72 -3.53
C LYS A 41 -0.85 9.30 -3.78
N ILE A 42 -0.70 8.08 -4.25
CA ILE A 42 0.61 7.50 -4.52
C ILE A 42 0.60 6.62 -5.77
N LYS A 43 1.72 6.58 -6.46
CA LYS A 43 2.05 5.60 -7.48
C LYS A 43 3.49 5.15 -7.31
N VAL A 44 3.72 3.86 -7.36
CA VAL A 44 5.06 3.27 -7.39
C VAL A 44 5.33 2.76 -8.79
N SER A 45 6.44 3.19 -9.40
CA SER A 45 6.88 2.74 -10.72
C SER A 45 8.39 2.49 -10.70
N GLY A 46 8.77 1.22 -10.68
CA GLY A 46 10.17 0.82 -10.52
C GLY A 46 10.77 1.36 -9.22
N ASP A 47 11.84 2.14 -9.35
CA ASP A 47 12.53 2.77 -8.22
C ASP A 47 12.04 4.21 -7.92
N SER A 48 10.92 4.61 -8.51
CA SER A 48 10.35 5.93 -8.29
C SER A 48 9.00 5.86 -7.58
N ILE A 49 8.80 6.77 -6.64
CA ILE A 49 7.54 6.99 -5.95
C ILE A 49 7.04 8.37 -6.35
N TYR A 50 5.88 8.41 -6.98
CA TYR A 50 5.16 9.63 -7.33
C TYR A 50 4.01 9.80 -6.36
N GLY A 51 3.68 11.03 -5.99
CA GLY A 51 2.56 11.25 -5.11
C GLY A 51 2.04 12.68 -5.11
N GLU A 52 0.89 12.81 -4.48
CA GLU A 52 0.20 14.05 -4.17
C GLU A 52 0.12 14.19 -2.66
N ARG A 53 0.33 15.40 -2.16
CA ARG A 53 0.22 15.72 -0.74
C ARG A 53 -0.65 16.96 -0.54
N TYR A 54 -1.30 17.02 0.62
CA TYR A 54 -2.18 18.12 1.00
C TYR A 54 -1.69 18.77 2.30
N PHE A 55 -1.71 20.10 2.39
CA PHE A 55 -1.41 20.81 3.61
C PHE A 55 -2.70 21.29 4.29
N VAL A 56 -2.95 20.83 5.51
CA VAL A 56 -4.17 21.10 6.29
C VAL A 56 -4.42 22.58 6.54
N ASN A 57 -3.37 23.42 6.51
CA ASN A 57 -3.45 24.84 6.83
C ASN A 57 -3.41 25.77 5.61
N GLU A 58 -3.45 25.23 4.41
CA GLU A 58 -3.45 26.02 3.18
C GLU A 58 -4.85 26.07 2.54
N ALA A 59 -5.04 27.01 1.61
CA ALA A 59 -6.33 27.19 0.95
C ALA A 59 -6.75 25.91 0.22
N PRO A 60 -8.05 25.59 0.15
CA PRO A 60 -8.54 24.47 -0.66
C PRO A 60 -8.01 24.57 -2.08
N GLY A 61 -7.40 23.48 -2.57
CA GLY A 61 -6.78 23.43 -3.90
C GLY A 61 -5.24 23.60 -3.90
N SER A 62 -4.60 23.76 -2.74
CA SER A 62 -3.14 23.71 -2.61
C SER A 62 -2.66 22.26 -2.61
N GLU A 63 -2.75 21.62 -3.77
CA GLU A 63 -2.25 20.27 -3.98
C GLU A 63 -0.80 20.35 -4.45
N TYR A 64 0.09 19.64 -3.78
CA TYR A 64 1.50 19.57 -4.13
C TYR A 64 1.86 18.17 -4.59
N TYR A 65 2.70 18.10 -5.59
CA TYR A 65 3.17 16.84 -6.17
C TYR A 65 4.62 16.59 -5.78
N PHE A 66 4.98 15.33 -5.63
CA PHE A 66 6.37 14.95 -5.35
C PHE A 66 6.80 13.72 -6.14
N VAL A 67 8.09 13.63 -6.34
CA VAL A 67 8.76 12.45 -6.88
C VAL A 67 9.93 12.10 -5.97
N ILE A 68 10.01 10.83 -5.56
CA ILE A 68 11.15 10.28 -4.84
C ILE A 68 11.85 9.30 -5.76
N ASP A 69 13.11 9.52 -6.03
CA ASP A 69 14.01 8.49 -6.56
C ASP A 69 14.53 7.67 -5.37
N THR A 70 14.00 6.47 -5.22
CA THR A 70 14.29 5.64 -4.04
C THR A 70 15.71 5.07 -4.02
N LYS A 71 16.42 5.06 -5.17
CA LYS A 71 17.83 4.64 -5.24
C LYS A 71 18.77 5.73 -4.74
N SER A 72 18.61 6.94 -5.26
CA SER A 72 19.46 8.07 -4.88
C SER A 72 19.03 8.72 -3.57
N GLY A 73 17.75 8.54 -3.18
CA GLY A 73 17.12 9.25 -2.08
C GLY A 73 16.74 10.69 -2.44
N GLY A 74 16.83 11.05 -3.72
CA GLY A 74 16.46 12.39 -4.21
C GLY A 74 14.96 12.61 -4.13
N ILE A 75 14.57 13.79 -3.60
CA ILE A 75 13.16 14.21 -3.49
C ILE A 75 12.98 15.53 -4.20
N THR A 76 12.02 15.57 -5.11
CA THR A 76 11.64 16.79 -5.83
C THR A 76 10.17 17.06 -5.60
N GLN A 77 9.81 18.30 -5.29
CA GLN A 77 8.45 18.76 -5.05
C GLN A 77 8.05 19.78 -6.12
N TYR A 78 6.77 19.74 -6.50
CA TYR A 78 6.18 20.59 -7.53
C TYR A 78 4.87 21.17 -7.03
N GLU A 79 4.58 22.42 -7.36
CA GLU A 79 3.35 23.13 -6.95
C GLU A 79 2.15 22.76 -7.83
N SER A 80 2.37 22.07 -8.95
CA SER A 80 1.28 21.63 -9.83
C SER A 80 1.61 20.34 -10.57
N PHE A 81 0.59 19.58 -10.92
CA PHE A 81 0.72 18.38 -11.75
C PHE A 81 1.36 18.69 -13.12
N ARG A 82 1.03 19.83 -13.70
CA ARG A 82 1.59 20.23 -15.00
C ARG A 82 3.10 20.41 -14.92
N GLU A 83 3.60 21.07 -13.89
CA GLU A 83 5.02 21.25 -13.64
C GLU A 83 5.74 19.92 -13.44
N ALA A 84 5.18 19.04 -12.62
CA ALA A 84 5.71 17.70 -12.41
C ALA A 84 5.76 16.89 -13.72
N LYS A 85 4.74 16.99 -14.58
CA LYS A 85 4.67 16.31 -15.86
C LYS A 85 5.64 16.86 -16.90
N GLU A 86 5.94 18.17 -16.88
CA GLU A 86 6.95 18.77 -17.77
C GLU A 86 8.36 18.22 -17.52
N VAL A 87 8.68 17.95 -16.26
CA VAL A 87 9.99 17.40 -15.86
C VAL A 87 10.02 15.87 -15.98
N TYR A 88 8.90 15.22 -15.70
CA TYR A 88 8.72 13.76 -15.74
C TYR A 88 7.56 13.39 -16.66
N PRO A 89 7.74 13.36 -17.99
CA PRO A 89 6.67 13.05 -18.93
C PRO A 89 6.01 11.68 -18.72
N SER A 90 6.73 10.76 -18.06
CA SER A 90 6.25 9.43 -17.71
C SER A 90 5.39 9.41 -16.42
N ILE A 91 5.22 10.55 -15.74
CA ILE A 91 4.30 10.62 -14.60
C ILE A 91 2.89 10.37 -15.13
N GLU A 92 2.35 9.21 -14.81
CA GLU A 92 1.02 8.87 -15.25
C GLU A 92 0.00 9.63 -14.39
N THR A 93 -1.11 10.02 -15.06
CA THR A 93 -2.22 10.74 -14.40
C THR A 93 -2.96 9.90 -13.37
N ASP A 94 -2.71 8.58 -13.32
CA ASP A 94 -3.41 7.65 -12.45
C ASP A 94 -2.73 7.47 -11.10
N LEU A 95 -2.54 8.57 -10.38
CA LEU A 95 -2.23 8.48 -8.96
C LEU A 95 -3.39 7.79 -8.23
N THR A 96 -3.07 6.81 -7.43
CA THR A 96 -4.07 6.02 -6.70
C THR A 96 -4.23 6.58 -5.29
N HIS A 97 -5.46 6.85 -4.86
CA HIS A 97 -5.76 7.18 -3.47
C HIS A 97 -5.23 6.10 -2.53
N LEU A 98 -4.75 6.49 -1.36
CA LEU A 98 -4.13 5.55 -0.42
C LEU A 98 -5.05 4.40 -0.02
N GLU A 99 -6.35 4.65 0.15
CA GLU A 99 -7.34 3.60 0.42
C GLU A 99 -7.33 2.51 -0.66
N VAL A 100 -7.34 2.92 -1.94
CA VAL A 100 -7.31 1.98 -3.07
C VAL A 100 -5.95 1.29 -3.19
N PHE A 101 -4.86 2.01 -2.89
CA PHE A 101 -3.52 1.45 -2.87
C PHE A 101 -3.40 0.32 -1.85
N TYR A 102 -3.87 0.54 -0.62
CA TYR A 102 -3.90 -0.50 0.42
C TYR A 102 -4.85 -1.63 0.07
N TYR A 103 -6.05 -1.33 -0.42
CA TYR A 103 -7.00 -2.36 -0.84
C TYR A 103 -6.40 -3.27 -1.91
N LYS A 104 -5.72 -2.73 -2.92
CA LYS A 104 -5.04 -3.52 -3.95
C LYS A 104 -3.93 -4.40 -3.37
N SER A 105 -3.19 -3.94 -2.37
CA SER A 105 -2.15 -4.74 -1.71
C SER A 105 -2.72 -5.91 -0.91
N TRP A 106 -3.94 -5.80 -0.38
CA TRP A 106 -4.61 -6.83 0.42
C TRP A 106 -5.48 -7.79 -0.37
N VAL A 107 -5.91 -7.43 -1.57
CA VAL A 107 -6.80 -8.25 -2.42
C VAL A 107 -6.25 -9.68 -2.64
N TRP A 108 -4.94 -9.85 -2.69
CA TRP A 108 -4.31 -11.15 -2.85
C TRP A 108 -4.19 -11.97 -1.58
N VAL A 109 -4.21 -11.34 -0.41
CA VAL A 109 -4.11 -12.03 0.89
C VAL A 109 -5.36 -12.83 1.17
N ILE A 110 -6.54 -12.31 0.85
CA ILE A 110 -7.82 -12.98 1.10
C ILE A 110 -7.95 -14.31 0.32
N PRO A 111 -7.74 -14.36 -1.01
CA PRO A 111 -7.77 -15.62 -1.76
C PRO A 111 -6.74 -16.64 -1.27
N LEU A 112 -5.52 -16.20 -0.92
CA LEU A 112 -4.49 -17.07 -0.37
C LEU A 112 -4.88 -17.66 0.99
N ALA A 113 -5.49 -16.87 1.86
CA ALA A 113 -5.98 -17.33 3.16
C ALA A 113 -7.11 -18.36 2.99
N ILE A 114 -8.05 -18.12 2.08
CA ILE A 114 -9.13 -19.05 1.76
C ILE A 114 -8.54 -20.37 1.20
N LEU A 115 -7.59 -20.29 0.27
CA LEU A 115 -6.93 -21.45 -0.29
C LEU A 115 -6.22 -22.28 0.77
N ALA A 116 -5.47 -21.63 1.65
CA ALA A 116 -4.78 -22.29 2.77
C ALA A 116 -5.78 -22.99 3.72
N PHE A 117 -6.92 -22.37 3.99
CA PHE A 117 -7.97 -22.94 4.82
C PHE A 117 -8.60 -24.19 4.17
N VAL A 118 -8.87 -24.13 2.87
CA VAL A 118 -9.45 -25.30 2.11
C VAL A 118 -8.47 -26.47 2.10
N ILE A 119 -7.17 -26.21 1.84
CA ILE A 119 -6.14 -27.25 1.85
C ILE A 119 -6.02 -27.88 3.24
N SER A 120 -5.97 -27.07 4.29
CA SER A 120 -5.84 -27.54 5.67
C SER A 120 -7.04 -28.42 6.07
N SER A 121 -8.26 -28.00 5.73
CA SER A 121 -9.49 -28.74 6.02
C SER A 121 -9.54 -30.07 5.27
N GLY A 122 -9.08 -30.07 4.01
CA GLY A 122 -8.97 -31.29 3.19
C GLY A 122 -8.00 -32.31 3.78
N LEU A 123 -6.85 -31.87 4.27
CA LEU A 123 -5.87 -32.75 4.91
C LEU A 123 -6.41 -33.37 6.21
N VAL A 124 -7.07 -32.59 7.04
CA VAL A 124 -7.72 -33.09 8.28
C VAL A 124 -8.76 -34.15 7.93
N PHE A 125 -9.60 -33.92 6.92
CA PHE A 125 -10.61 -34.87 6.49
C PHE A 125 -9.99 -36.21 5.99
N ILE A 126 -8.93 -36.14 5.21
CA ILE A 126 -8.20 -37.32 4.73
C ILE A 126 -7.62 -38.13 5.90
N MET A 127 -6.96 -37.44 6.85
CA MET A 127 -6.39 -38.10 8.04
C MET A 127 -7.48 -38.77 8.88
N TRP A 128 -8.61 -38.14 9.08
CA TRP A 128 -9.75 -38.70 9.79
C TRP A 128 -10.30 -39.94 9.09
N PHE A 129 -10.44 -39.88 7.76
CA PHE A 129 -10.91 -41.02 6.97
C PHE A 129 -9.95 -42.22 7.03
N ILE A 130 -8.64 -41.97 6.97
CA ILE A 130 -7.59 -43.01 7.12
C ILE A 130 -7.67 -43.63 8.52
N ALA A 131 -7.80 -42.82 9.57
CA ALA A 131 -7.91 -43.31 10.94
C ALA A 131 -9.11 -44.24 11.14
N ILE A 132 -10.29 -43.87 10.61
CA ILE A 132 -11.48 -44.74 10.66
C ILE A 132 -11.25 -46.06 9.93
N LYS A 133 -10.61 -46.03 8.74
CA LYS A 133 -10.34 -47.22 7.94
C LYS A 133 -9.38 -48.18 8.63
N ILE A 134 -8.37 -47.66 9.31
CA ILE A 134 -7.42 -48.44 10.11
C ILE A 134 -8.18 -49.09 11.32
N HIS A 135 -8.96 -48.32 12.03
CA HIS A 135 -9.69 -48.80 13.21
C HIS A 135 -10.67 -49.93 12.85
N ARG A 136 -11.36 -49.84 11.70
CA ARG A 136 -12.28 -50.89 11.26
C ARG A 136 -11.58 -52.19 10.84
N LYS A 137 -10.28 -52.19 10.56
CA LYS A 137 -9.54 -53.41 10.22
C LYS A 137 -8.93 -54.10 11.44
N SER A 138 -8.94 -53.45 12.59
CA SER A 138 -8.39 -53.96 13.85
C SER A 138 -9.41 -54.63 14.77
N ILE A 139 -10.69 -54.69 14.31
CA ILE A 139 -11.81 -55.45 14.93
C ILE A 139 -12.13 -56.62 13.98
#